data_c008f079acb99b8d3e92ee59d807178f
#
_entry.id   c008f079acb99b8d3e92ee59d807178f
#
_cell.length_a   1.000
_cell.length_b   1.000
_cell.length_c   1.000
_cell.angle_alpha   90.00
_cell.angle_beta   90.00
_cell.angle_gamma   90.00
#
_symmetry.space_group_name_H-M   'P 1'
#
loop_
_entity.id
_entity.type
_entity.pdbx_description
1 polymer ?
#
loop_
_entity_poly.entity_id
_entity_poly.type
_entity_poly.pdbx_seq_one_letter_code
_entity_poly.pdbx_strand_id
1 'polypeptide(L)'
;MAAHDSFPDPTYARTVLAPLFEGAKRFHAAAFEAIDRAHLVMLAETGILDAADAGRIAVALDQIAAERDLDAKRYTGEVEDYFFFIEAELKRRLGPDLGGRLHTARSRNDIDHTIFKMALRVRIDAALDQMRTLARAMLDKAQAERVSLIVA
;
A
#
# COMPACT_ATOMS: atom_id res chain seq x y z
N MET A 1 30.39 30.56 2.77
CA MET A 1 28.95 30.40 3.04
C MET A 1 28.69 28.90 2.97
N ALA A 2 28.48 28.26 4.11
CA ALA A 2 28.11 26.84 4.17
C ALA A 2 26.76 26.68 3.47
N ALA A 3 26.68 25.72 2.53
CA ALA A 3 25.42 25.31 1.95
C ALA A 3 24.50 24.91 3.12
N HIS A 4 23.34 25.55 3.24
CA HIS A 4 22.31 25.12 4.17
C HIS A 4 22.01 23.65 3.85
N ASP A 5 22.28 22.77 4.80
CA ASP A 5 21.83 21.39 4.78
C ASP A 5 20.30 21.40 4.72
N SER A 6 19.75 21.41 3.50
CA SER A 6 18.31 21.26 3.29
C SER A 6 17.98 19.77 3.36
N PHE A 7 17.13 19.37 4.28
CA PHE A 7 16.54 18.02 4.26
C PHE A 7 15.41 17.98 3.23
N PRO A 8 15.32 16.92 2.43
CA PRO A 8 16.27 15.80 2.34
C PRO A 8 17.53 16.15 1.52
N ASP A 9 18.69 15.54 1.85
CA ASP A 9 19.88 15.62 1.01
C ASP A 9 19.55 15.25 -0.44
N PRO A 10 20.02 16.00 -1.45
CA PRO A 10 19.67 15.75 -2.85
C PRO A 10 20.04 14.35 -3.35
N THR A 11 21.10 13.74 -2.84
CA THR A 11 21.48 12.37 -3.18
C THR A 11 20.50 11.39 -2.60
N TYR A 12 20.13 11.52 -1.32
CA TYR A 12 19.13 10.70 -0.65
C TYR A 12 17.75 10.82 -1.31
N ALA A 13 17.33 12.05 -1.63
CA ALA A 13 16.09 12.29 -2.35
C ALA A 13 16.03 11.53 -3.68
N ARG A 14 17.08 11.61 -4.47
CA ARG A 14 17.16 10.99 -5.81
C ARG A 14 17.30 9.47 -5.74
N THR A 15 18.13 8.94 -4.82
CA THR A 15 18.50 7.52 -4.80
C THR A 15 17.61 6.66 -3.92
N VAL A 16 16.90 7.25 -2.96
CA VAL A 16 16.04 6.55 -2.01
C VAL A 16 14.60 7.01 -2.10
N LEU A 17 14.32 8.29 -1.79
CA LEU A 17 12.94 8.74 -1.62
C LEU A 17 12.15 8.75 -2.92
N ALA A 18 12.71 9.24 -4.02
CA ALA A 18 12.01 9.26 -5.29
C ALA A 18 11.71 7.84 -5.83
N PRO A 19 12.64 6.87 -5.84
CA PRO A 19 12.34 5.49 -6.20
C PRO A 19 11.30 4.83 -5.28
N LEU A 20 11.34 5.08 -3.97
CA LEU A 20 10.34 4.55 -3.03
C LEU A 20 8.94 5.13 -3.30
N PHE A 21 8.85 6.43 -3.52
CA PHE A 21 7.59 7.11 -3.88
C PHE A 21 7.01 6.54 -5.17
N GLU A 22 7.82 6.44 -6.23
CA GLU A 22 7.38 5.90 -7.52
C GLU A 22 6.97 4.42 -7.41
N GLY A 23 7.71 3.63 -6.65
CA GLY A 23 7.37 2.22 -6.38
C GLY A 23 6.04 2.08 -5.60
N ALA A 24 5.86 2.84 -4.54
CA ALA A 24 4.63 2.84 -3.74
C ALA A 24 3.42 3.26 -4.58
N LYS A 25 3.56 4.35 -5.33
CA LYS A 25 2.55 4.85 -6.27
C LYS A 25 2.12 3.79 -7.28
N ARG A 26 3.08 3.11 -7.90
CA ARG A 26 2.84 2.15 -8.98
C ARG A 26 2.28 0.82 -8.48
N PHE A 27 2.79 0.30 -7.37
CA PHE A 27 2.50 -1.06 -6.94
C PHE A 27 1.58 -1.15 -5.73
N HIS A 28 1.44 -0.07 -4.95
CA HIS A 28 0.79 -0.13 -3.64
C HIS A 28 -0.35 0.88 -3.46
N ALA A 29 -0.64 1.75 -4.43
CA ALA A 29 -1.67 2.77 -4.30
C ALA A 29 -3.04 2.18 -3.89
N ALA A 30 -3.46 1.07 -4.51
CA ALA A 30 -4.71 0.40 -4.15
C ALA A 30 -4.69 -0.21 -2.73
N ALA A 31 -3.52 -0.67 -2.27
CA ALA A 31 -3.38 -1.17 -0.90
C ALA A 31 -3.45 -0.02 0.11
N PHE A 32 -2.83 1.13 -0.17
CA PHE A 32 -3.00 2.35 0.65
C PHE A 32 -4.46 2.76 0.77
N GLU A 33 -5.20 2.81 -0.35
CA GLU A 33 -6.62 3.14 -0.35
C GLU A 33 -7.44 2.17 0.52
N ALA A 34 -7.20 0.88 0.40
CA ALA A 34 -7.91 -0.14 1.18
C ALA A 34 -7.61 -0.01 2.69
N ILE A 35 -6.36 0.23 3.05
CA ILE A 35 -5.92 0.41 4.43
C ILE A 35 -6.52 1.69 5.01
N ASP A 36 -6.48 2.82 4.27
CA ASP A 36 -7.01 4.10 4.72
C ASP A 36 -8.52 4.02 4.97
N ARG A 37 -9.27 3.37 4.09
CA ARG A 37 -10.71 3.17 4.25
C ARG A 37 -11.03 2.27 5.44
N ALA A 38 -10.31 1.15 5.62
CA ALA A 38 -10.52 0.25 6.74
C ALA A 38 -10.20 0.93 8.08
N HIS A 39 -9.12 1.70 8.11
CA HIS A 39 -8.73 2.46 9.30
C HIS A 39 -9.73 3.56 9.63
N LEU A 40 -10.24 4.28 8.63
CA LEU A 40 -11.29 5.30 8.81
C LEU A 40 -12.57 4.71 9.42
N VAL A 41 -13.00 3.54 8.93
CA VAL A 41 -14.15 2.81 9.50
C VAL A 41 -13.90 2.47 10.96
N MET A 42 -12.73 1.94 11.29
CA MET A 42 -12.36 1.63 12.67
C MET A 42 -12.39 2.87 13.57
N LEU A 43 -11.83 4.00 13.12
CA LEU A 43 -11.84 5.25 13.89
C LEU A 43 -13.26 5.75 14.16
N ALA A 44 -14.17 5.59 13.21
CA ALA A 44 -15.57 5.97 13.36
C ALA A 44 -16.32 5.00 14.29
N GLU A 45 -16.18 3.69 14.12
CA GLU A 45 -16.85 2.67 14.92
C GLU A 45 -16.41 2.67 16.38
N THR A 46 -15.14 3.03 16.64
CA THR A 46 -14.62 3.15 18.02
C THR A 46 -14.93 4.51 18.67
N GLY A 47 -15.55 5.44 17.95
CA GLY A 47 -15.87 6.77 18.46
C GLY A 47 -14.66 7.71 18.63
N ILE A 48 -13.49 7.34 18.09
CA ILE A 48 -12.31 8.22 18.05
C ILE A 48 -12.57 9.40 17.10
N LEU A 49 -13.29 9.13 16.02
CA LEU A 49 -13.73 10.13 15.05
C LEU A 49 -15.25 10.11 14.94
N ASP A 50 -15.88 11.29 14.95
CA ASP A 50 -17.32 11.34 14.76
C ASP A 50 -17.74 11.01 13.31
N ALA A 51 -18.99 10.60 13.13
CA ALA A 51 -19.48 10.15 11.83
C ALA A 51 -19.48 11.25 10.74
N ALA A 52 -19.65 12.51 11.12
CA ALA A 52 -19.66 13.62 10.18
C ALA A 52 -18.25 13.89 9.64
N ASP A 53 -17.26 13.94 10.51
CA ASP A 53 -15.85 14.10 10.14
C ASP A 53 -15.32 12.87 9.39
N ALA A 54 -15.71 11.66 9.79
CA ALA A 54 -15.38 10.44 9.05
C ALA A 54 -15.95 10.47 7.62
N GLY A 55 -17.20 10.92 7.46
CA GLY A 55 -17.81 11.09 6.14
C GLY A 55 -17.08 12.10 5.25
N ARG A 56 -16.60 13.20 5.81
CA ARG A 56 -15.81 14.21 5.09
C ARG A 56 -14.47 13.66 4.63
N ILE A 57 -13.80 12.89 5.49
CA ILE A 57 -12.53 12.22 5.13
C ILE A 57 -12.77 11.17 4.04
N ALA A 58 -13.85 10.37 4.14
CA ALA A 58 -14.19 9.38 3.13
C ALA A 58 -14.36 9.99 1.74
N VAL A 59 -15.13 11.08 1.65
CA VAL A 59 -15.33 11.83 0.39
C VAL A 59 -14.00 12.35 -0.16
N ALA A 60 -13.13 12.87 0.68
CA ALA A 60 -11.82 13.36 0.25
C ALA A 60 -10.91 12.22 -0.25
N LEU A 61 -10.92 11.06 0.41
CA LEU A 61 -10.20 9.87 -0.07
C LEU A 61 -10.72 9.40 -1.44
N ASP A 62 -12.04 9.39 -1.63
CA ASP A 62 -12.64 9.02 -2.92
C ASP A 62 -12.23 9.99 -4.03
N GLN A 63 -12.20 11.28 -3.74
CA GLN A 63 -11.73 12.30 -4.69
C GLN A 63 -10.25 12.12 -5.03
N ILE A 64 -9.38 11.87 -4.03
CA ILE A 64 -7.95 11.60 -4.24
C ILE A 64 -7.76 10.38 -5.13
N ALA A 65 -8.54 9.31 -4.89
CA ALA A 65 -8.50 8.10 -5.70
C ALA A 65 -9.00 8.33 -7.14
N ALA A 66 -10.06 9.12 -7.33
CA ALA A 66 -10.62 9.44 -8.64
C ALA A 66 -9.70 10.33 -9.48
N GLU A 67 -8.98 11.25 -8.86
CA GLU A 67 -8.01 12.15 -9.50
C GLU A 67 -6.64 11.49 -9.73
N ARG A 68 -6.56 10.17 -9.62
CA ARG A 68 -5.33 9.41 -9.69
C ARG A 68 -4.77 9.33 -11.13
N ASP A 69 -4.21 10.42 -11.61
CA ASP A 69 -3.23 10.37 -12.68
C ASP A 69 -1.86 10.05 -12.06
N LEU A 70 -1.57 8.76 -11.96
CA LEU A 70 -0.34 8.28 -11.35
C LEU A 70 0.91 8.73 -12.14
N ASP A 71 0.79 8.99 -13.42
CA ASP A 71 1.90 9.42 -14.25
C ASP A 71 2.22 10.91 -14.08
N ALA A 72 1.22 11.73 -13.79
CA ALA A 72 1.41 13.15 -13.52
C ALA A 72 2.02 13.44 -12.12
N LYS A 73 1.78 12.54 -11.14
CA LYS A 73 2.29 12.72 -9.77
C LYS A 73 3.74 12.29 -9.67
N ARG A 74 4.63 13.26 -9.49
CA ARG A 74 6.07 13.03 -9.32
C ARG A 74 6.50 13.33 -7.90
N TYR A 75 7.58 12.69 -7.45
CA TYR A 75 8.24 13.05 -6.21
C TYR A 75 8.82 14.46 -6.29
N THR A 76 8.42 15.36 -5.41
CA THR A 76 8.83 16.78 -5.41
C THR A 76 9.83 17.10 -4.30
N GLY A 77 9.99 16.22 -3.32
CA GLY A 77 10.79 16.46 -2.12
C GLY A 77 10.03 17.19 -0.99
N GLU A 78 8.76 17.56 -1.22
CA GLU A 78 7.94 18.24 -0.20
C GLU A 78 7.44 17.29 0.88
N VAL A 79 7.37 15.99 0.58
CA VAL A 79 6.95 14.93 1.50
C VAL A 79 7.97 13.79 1.48
N GLU A 80 8.02 13.00 2.52
CA GLU A 80 8.98 11.91 2.64
C GLU A 80 8.65 10.74 1.69
N ASP A 81 7.37 10.37 1.62
CA ASP A 81 6.90 9.22 0.84
C ASP A 81 5.44 9.36 0.38
N TYR A 82 4.91 8.28 -0.23
CA TYR A 82 3.55 8.25 -0.75
C TYR A 82 2.47 8.31 0.35
N PHE A 83 2.74 7.79 1.54
CA PHE A 83 1.83 7.92 2.69
C PHE A 83 1.65 9.39 3.09
N PHE A 84 2.76 10.12 3.28
CA PHE A 84 2.71 11.54 3.60
C PHE A 84 2.17 12.40 2.45
N PHE A 85 2.30 11.93 1.20
CA PHE A 85 1.64 12.57 0.07
C PHE A 85 0.10 12.51 0.20
N ILE A 86 -0.47 11.35 0.52
CA ILE A 86 -1.92 11.21 0.74
C ILE A 86 -2.37 12.06 1.93
N GLU A 87 -1.61 12.06 3.01
CA GLU A 87 -1.92 12.92 4.19
C GLU A 87 -1.88 14.41 3.83
N ALA A 88 -0.90 14.85 3.06
CA ALA A 88 -0.81 16.24 2.59
C ALA A 88 -2.02 16.60 1.71
N GLU A 89 -2.45 15.72 0.82
CA GLU A 89 -3.65 15.90 0.00
C GLU A 89 -4.94 16.01 0.86
N LEU A 90 -5.06 15.19 1.89
CA LEU A 90 -6.18 15.30 2.85
C LEU A 90 -6.15 16.63 3.58
N LYS A 91 -4.98 17.06 4.10
CA LYS A 91 -4.82 18.35 4.78
C LYS A 91 -5.13 19.54 3.87
N ARG A 92 -4.76 19.45 2.59
CA ARG A 92 -5.06 20.49 1.60
C ARG A 92 -6.57 20.66 1.36
N ARG A 93 -7.34 19.56 1.38
CA ARG A 93 -8.79 19.54 1.11
C ARG A 93 -9.64 19.86 2.34
N LEU A 94 -9.22 19.35 3.50
CA LEU A 94 -10.03 19.36 4.73
C LEU A 94 -9.49 20.31 5.81
N GLY A 95 -8.34 20.92 5.57
CA GLY A 95 -7.58 21.66 6.58
C GLY A 95 -6.66 20.76 7.41
N PRO A 96 -5.64 21.36 8.07
CA PRO A 96 -4.58 20.61 8.74
C PRO A 96 -5.08 19.74 9.90
N ASP A 97 -6.10 20.19 10.63
CA ASP A 97 -6.65 19.45 11.77
C ASP A 97 -7.40 18.19 11.30
N LEU A 98 -8.46 18.34 10.52
CA LEU A 98 -9.28 17.21 10.10
C LEU A 98 -8.49 16.27 9.16
N GLY A 99 -7.73 16.82 8.21
CA GLY A 99 -6.93 16.02 7.29
C GLY A 99 -5.84 15.21 7.97
N GLY A 100 -5.36 15.61 9.16
CA GLY A 100 -4.39 14.86 9.96
C GLY A 100 -5.02 13.77 10.83
N ARG A 101 -6.32 13.79 11.10
CA ARG A 101 -6.96 12.86 12.03
C ARG A 101 -6.95 11.41 11.55
N LEU A 102 -6.86 11.16 10.25
CA LEU A 102 -6.72 9.80 9.73
C LEU A 102 -5.42 9.11 10.17
N HIS A 103 -4.40 9.88 10.57
CA HIS A 103 -3.13 9.34 11.10
C HIS A 103 -3.24 8.84 12.55
N THR A 104 -4.34 9.13 13.24
CA THR A 104 -4.53 8.75 14.65
C THR A 104 -4.40 7.24 14.84
N ALA A 105 -3.67 6.83 15.89
CA ALA A 105 -3.48 5.44 16.32
C ALA A 105 -2.83 4.49 15.31
N ARG A 106 -2.08 5.00 14.34
CA ARG A 106 -1.26 4.20 13.42
C ARG A 106 0.05 4.91 13.09
N SER A 107 1.06 4.17 12.67
CA SER A 107 2.30 4.71 12.11
C SER A 107 2.45 4.29 10.65
N ARG A 108 3.35 4.94 9.93
CA ARG A 108 3.76 4.54 8.58
C ARG A 108 4.24 3.08 8.55
N ASN A 109 4.99 2.64 9.57
CA ASN A 109 5.49 1.27 9.64
C ASN A 109 4.37 0.22 9.72
N ASP A 110 3.25 0.53 10.40
CA ASP A 110 2.09 -0.36 10.46
C ASP A 110 1.48 -0.56 9.07
N ILE A 111 1.45 0.52 8.29
CA ILE A 111 0.94 0.51 6.92
C ILE A 111 1.87 -0.29 6.02
N ASP A 112 3.18 -0.05 6.06
CA ASP A 112 4.18 -0.75 5.26
C ASP A 112 4.14 -2.26 5.51
N HIS A 113 4.06 -2.67 6.78
CA HIS A 113 3.91 -4.10 7.13
C HIS A 113 2.59 -4.69 6.65
N THR A 114 1.51 -3.93 6.67
CA THR A 114 0.20 -4.39 6.18
C THR A 114 0.25 -4.56 4.67
N ILE A 115 0.79 -3.61 3.93
CA ILE A 115 0.98 -3.71 2.47
C ILE A 115 1.82 -4.93 2.11
N PHE A 116 2.93 -5.15 2.82
CA PHE A 116 3.77 -6.32 2.64
C PHE A 116 2.97 -7.62 2.81
N LYS A 117 2.19 -7.74 3.89
CA LYS A 117 1.35 -8.93 4.14
C LYS A 117 0.27 -9.11 3.08
N MET A 118 -0.36 -8.03 2.60
CA MET A 118 -1.35 -8.09 1.52
C MET A 118 -0.72 -8.62 0.23
N ALA A 119 0.45 -8.11 -0.16
CA ALA A 119 1.17 -8.57 -1.34
C ALA A 119 1.67 -10.02 -1.20
N LEU A 120 2.15 -10.40 -0.01
CA LEU A 120 2.62 -11.75 0.29
C LEU A 120 1.48 -12.77 0.20
N ARG A 121 0.28 -12.45 0.70
CA ARG A 121 -0.90 -13.33 0.61
C ARG A 121 -1.17 -13.74 -0.82
N VAL A 122 -1.25 -12.79 -1.74
CA VAL A 122 -1.51 -13.08 -3.17
C VAL A 122 -0.46 -14.02 -3.76
N ARG A 123 0.82 -13.86 -3.38
CA ARG A 123 1.91 -14.72 -3.85
C ARG A 123 1.85 -16.13 -3.26
N ILE A 124 1.48 -16.23 -1.97
CA ILE A 124 1.31 -17.52 -1.31
C ILE A 124 0.14 -18.28 -1.92
N ASP A 125 -1.00 -17.64 -2.17
CA ASP A 125 -2.15 -18.28 -2.79
C ASP A 125 -1.80 -18.82 -4.19
N ALA A 126 -1.10 -18.02 -5.00
CA ALA A 126 -0.63 -18.47 -6.31
C ALA A 126 0.35 -19.67 -6.23
N ALA A 127 1.28 -19.65 -5.27
CA ALA A 127 2.20 -20.76 -5.05
C ALA A 127 1.48 -22.03 -4.61
N LEU A 128 0.50 -21.92 -3.71
CA LEU A 128 -0.32 -23.05 -3.27
C LEU A 128 -1.12 -23.66 -4.43
N ASP A 129 -1.65 -22.86 -5.34
CA ASP A 129 -2.37 -23.38 -6.51
C ASP A 129 -1.45 -24.10 -7.48
N GLN A 130 -0.23 -23.61 -7.68
CA GLN A 130 0.79 -24.31 -8.47
C GLN A 130 1.20 -25.64 -7.81
N MET A 131 1.39 -25.67 -6.48
CA MET A 131 1.69 -26.90 -5.75
C MET A 131 0.55 -27.91 -5.86
N ARG A 132 -0.70 -27.49 -5.75
CA ARG A 132 -1.88 -28.36 -5.95
C ARG A 132 -1.91 -28.93 -7.35
N THR A 133 -1.62 -28.12 -8.36
CA THR A 133 -1.58 -28.53 -9.77
C THR A 133 -0.48 -29.58 -9.98
N LEU A 134 0.71 -29.35 -9.44
CA LEU A 134 1.81 -30.31 -9.50
C LEU A 134 1.45 -31.63 -8.80
N ALA A 135 0.88 -31.57 -7.59
CA ALA A 135 0.49 -32.77 -6.86
C ALA A 135 -0.56 -33.60 -7.65
N ARG A 136 -1.55 -32.95 -8.28
CA ARG A 136 -2.50 -33.63 -9.16
C ARG A 136 -1.80 -34.32 -10.33
N ALA A 137 -0.93 -33.59 -11.04
CA ALA A 137 -0.20 -34.16 -12.17
C ALA A 137 0.66 -35.37 -11.77
N MET A 138 1.29 -35.33 -10.60
CA MET A 138 2.04 -36.46 -10.05
C MET A 138 1.15 -37.65 -9.74
N LEU A 139 -0.03 -37.44 -9.14
CA LEU A 139 -1.00 -38.49 -8.86
C LEU A 139 -1.56 -39.10 -10.13
N ASP A 140 -1.90 -38.28 -11.14
CA ASP A 140 -2.39 -38.76 -12.43
C ASP A 140 -1.33 -39.58 -13.14
N LYS A 141 -0.07 -39.15 -13.11
CA LYS A 141 1.07 -39.91 -13.66
C LYS A 141 1.25 -41.22 -12.92
N ALA A 142 1.25 -41.22 -11.58
CA ALA A 142 1.34 -42.45 -10.80
C ALA A 142 0.20 -43.42 -11.08
N GLN A 143 -1.02 -42.92 -11.25
CA GLN A 143 -2.17 -43.74 -11.61
C GLN A 143 -2.02 -44.36 -13.02
N ALA A 144 -1.58 -43.58 -13.98
CA ALA A 144 -1.36 -44.03 -15.35
C ALA A 144 -0.25 -45.11 -15.44
N GLU A 145 0.80 -44.95 -14.65
CA GLU A 145 1.97 -45.83 -14.68
C GLU A 145 1.95 -46.97 -13.62
N ARG A 146 0.78 -47.16 -12.96
CA ARG A 146 0.65 -48.11 -11.85
C ARG A 146 1.08 -49.56 -12.19
N VAL A 147 0.97 -49.95 -13.45
CA VAL A 147 1.32 -51.28 -13.93
C VAL A 147 2.58 -51.30 -14.83
N SER A 148 3.22 -50.15 -15.02
CA SER A 148 4.42 -50.04 -15.84
C SER A 148 5.60 -50.60 -15.09
N LEU A 149 6.38 -51.45 -15.76
CA LEU A 149 7.65 -51.98 -15.24
C LEU A 149 8.76 -50.98 -15.60
N ILE A 150 9.49 -50.55 -14.59
CA ILE A 150 10.69 -49.73 -14.76
C ILE A 150 11.90 -50.51 -14.32
N VAL A 151 12.98 -50.38 -15.09
CA VAL A 151 14.30 -50.89 -14.70
C VAL A 151 15.00 -49.83 -13.90
N ALA A 152 15.35 -50.12 -12.67
CA ALA A 152 16.09 -49.23 -11.79
C ALA A 152 17.59 -49.44 -11.94
#